data_2a5e4511b796c62c6144f6b9f882f77e
#
_entry.id   2a5e4511b796c62c6144f6b9f882f77e
#
_cell.length_a   1.000
_cell.length_b   1.000
_cell.length_c   1.000
_cell.angle_alpha   90.00
_cell.angle_beta   90.00
_cell.angle_gamma   90.00
#
_symmetry.space_group_name_H-M   'P 1'
#
loop_
_entity.id
_entity.type
_entity.pdbx_description
1 polymer ?
#
loop_
_entity_poly.entity_id
_entity_poly.type
_entity_poly.pdbx_seq_one_letter_code
_entity_poly.pdbx_strand_id
1 'polypeptide(L)'
;RVYASALTSLSIDENNNISTSDNRMLRRMIRDSKFRHRSLRETMNMFASVEAGENKYIMPYKHRSDYDVDTFMAYELCAYKSVLGDSLKELSDVPELAETIRLLDEAVPLDTALIPPESLICEFIGSGEFKY
;
A
#
# COMPACT_ATOMS: atom_id res chain seq x y z
N ARG A 1 -18.65 -16.00 0.89
CA ARG A 1 -18.23 -14.61 0.65
C ARG A 1 -16.84 -14.40 1.23
N VAL A 2 -15.98 -13.70 0.50
CA VAL A 2 -14.59 -13.44 0.91
C VAL A 2 -14.40 -11.94 1.06
N TYR A 3 -13.80 -11.51 2.18
CA TYR A 3 -13.27 -10.17 2.36
C TYR A 3 -11.74 -10.26 2.25
N ALA A 4 -11.18 -9.58 1.26
CA ALA A 4 -9.75 -9.54 1.01
C ALA A 4 -9.23 -8.12 1.17
N SER A 5 -8.29 -7.90 2.08
CA SER A 5 -7.66 -6.59 2.31
C SER A 5 -6.31 -6.79 3.02
N ALA A 6 -5.48 -5.76 3.05
CA ALA A 6 -4.36 -5.74 3.98
C ALA A 6 -4.91 -5.56 5.39
N LEU A 7 -4.83 -6.60 6.21
CA LEU A 7 -5.37 -6.64 7.56
C LEU A 7 -4.28 -6.51 8.62
N THR A 8 -3.06 -6.88 8.28
CA THR A 8 -1.89 -6.77 9.16
C THR A 8 -1.25 -5.39 9.02
N SER A 9 -0.95 -4.76 10.16
CA SER A 9 -0.05 -3.60 10.24
C SER A 9 1.38 -4.09 10.38
N LEU A 10 2.32 -3.39 9.76
CA LEU A 10 3.74 -3.69 9.90
C LEU A 10 4.30 -2.91 11.09
N SER A 11 4.69 -3.62 12.15
CA SER A 11 5.42 -3.04 13.27
C SER A 11 6.91 -3.33 13.10
N ILE A 12 7.73 -2.29 13.14
CA ILE A 12 9.19 -2.40 13.12
C ILE A 12 9.71 -2.47 14.56
N ASP A 13 9.12 -1.69 15.45
CA ASP A 13 9.33 -1.72 16.90
C ASP A 13 8.06 -1.26 17.64
N GLU A 14 8.15 -1.11 18.96
CA GLU A 14 7.00 -0.76 19.82
C GLU A 14 6.33 0.58 19.47
N ASN A 15 7.06 1.50 18.85
CA ASN A 15 6.61 2.86 18.55
C ASN A 15 6.47 3.16 17.05
N ASN A 16 6.95 2.25 16.20
CA ASN A 16 7.08 2.47 14.77
C ASN A 16 6.28 1.42 14.00
N ASN A 17 5.16 1.84 13.44
CA ASN A 17 4.32 0.96 12.63
C ASN A 17 3.78 1.66 11.38
N ILE A 18 3.56 0.86 10.35
CA ILE A 18 2.78 1.27 9.18
C ILE A 18 1.39 0.67 9.34
N SER A 19 0.40 1.54 9.41
CA SER A 19 -0.98 1.12 9.53
C SER A 19 -1.47 0.39 8.27
N THR A 20 -2.55 -0.36 8.39
CA THR A 20 -3.21 -1.00 7.23
C THR A 20 -3.69 0.05 6.23
N SER A 21 -4.11 1.22 6.70
CA SER A 21 -4.52 2.35 5.85
C SER A 21 -3.35 2.90 5.06
N ASP A 22 -2.20 3.15 5.71
CA ASP A 22 -0.99 3.65 5.04
C ASP A 22 -0.47 2.66 4.01
N ASN A 23 -0.45 1.38 4.34
CA ASN A 23 -0.05 0.34 3.40
C ASN A 23 -0.94 0.33 2.15
N ARG A 24 -2.26 0.44 2.32
CA ARG A 24 -3.22 0.53 1.22
C ARG A 24 -3.05 1.80 0.41
N MET A 25 -2.71 2.91 1.06
CA MET A 25 -2.39 4.17 0.39
C MET A 25 -1.12 4.02 -0.45
N LEU A 26 -0.04 3.42 0.06
CA LEU A 26 1.19 3.17 -0.69
C LEU A 26 0.92 2.29 -1.93
N ARG A 27 0.18 1.20 -1.78
CA ARG A 27 -0.26 0.35 -2.91
C ARG A 27 -0.96 1.17 -3.98
N ARG A 28 -1.87 2.05 -3.57
CA ARG A 28 -2.61 2.90 -4.48
C ARG A 28 -1.73 3.94 -5.16
N MET A 29 -0.81 4.58 -4.43
CA MET A 29 0.14 5.55 -4.97
C MET A 29 0.99 4.93 -6.09
N ILE A 30 1.55 3.75 -5.85
CA ILE A 30 2.35 3.03 -6.84
C ILE A 30 1.52 2.71 -8.08
N ARG A 31 0.34 2.11 -7.89
CA ARG A 31 -0.55 1.75 -8.99
C ARG A 31 -1.02 2.96 -9.79
N ASP A 32 -1.45 4.02 -9.12
CA ASP A 32 -2.00 5.21 -9.79
C ASP A 32 -0.90 5.99 -10.51
N SER A 33 0.31 6.08 -9.95
CA SER A 33 1.46 6.65 -10.63
C SER A 33 1.82 5.87 -11.89
N LYS A 34 1.88 4.54 -11.80
CA LYS A 34 2.33 3.69 -12.89
C LYS A 34 1.32 3.52 -14.03
N PHE A 35 0.05 3.31 -13.67
CA PHE A 35 -0.98 2.94 -14.66
C PHE A 35 -1.97 4.06 -14.98
N ARG A 36 -2.05 5.09 -14.15
CA ARG A 36 -3.04 6.17 -14.31
C ARG A 36 -2.38 7.55 -14.47
N HIS A 37 -1.05 7.60 -14.47
CA HIS A 37 -0.26 8.83 -14.62
C HIS A 37 -0.66 9.92 -13.62
N ARG A 38 -1.02 9.53 -12.38
CA ARG A 38 -1.33 10.46 -11.30
C ARG A 38 -0.11 10.69 -10.44
N SER A 39 0.05 11.92 -9.96
CA SER A 39 1.06 12.22 -8.94
C SER A 39 0.70 11.56 -7.61
N LEU A 40 1.70 11.37 -6.75
CA LEU A 40 1.48 10.83 -5.41
C LEU A 40 0.55 11.73 -4.60
N ARG A 41 0.69 13.05 -4.74
CA ARG A 41 -0.15 14.05 -4.06
C ARG A 41 -1.62 13.99 -4.51
N GLU A 42 -1.88 13.83 -5.79
CA GLU A 42 -3.25 13.65 -6.27
C GLU A 42 -3.89 12.39 -5.71
N THR A 43 -3.15 11.28 -5.69
CA THR A 43 -3.62 10.02 -5.12
C THR A 43 -3.89 10.16 -3.62
N MET A 44 -3.00 10.82 -2.87
CA MET A 44 -3.18 11.09 -1.45
C MET A 44 -4.45 11.90 -1.19
N ASN A 45 -4.66 13.00 -1.93
CA ASN A 45 -5.84 13.85 -1.76
C ASN A 45 -7.16 13.11 -2.03
N MET A 46 -7.12 12.12 -2.93
CA MET A 46 -8.29 11.28 -3.23
C MET A 46 -8.50 10.17 -2.19
N PHE A 47 -7.45 9.80 -1.44
CA PHE A 47 -7.50 8.62 -0.57
C PHE A 47 -8.51 8.76 0.56
N ALA A 48 -8.64 9.93 1.16
CA ALA A 48 -9.64 10.21 2.19
C ALA A 48 -11.08 9.91 1.71
N SER A 49 -11.40 10.25 0.46
CA SER A 49 -12.70 9.95 -0.14
C SER A 49 -12.90 8.44 -0.36
N VAL A 50 -11.85 7.72 -0.71
CA VAL A 50 -11.88 6.26 -0.88
C VAL A 50 -12.11 5.58 0.45
N GLU A 51 -11.40 6.01 1.49
CA GLU A 51 -11.52 5.48 2.85
C GLU A 51 -12.91 5.76 3.45
N ALA A 52 -13.44 6.97 3.24
CA ALA A 52 -14.82 7.30 3.60
C ALA A 52 -15.85 6.41 2.88
N GLY A 53 -15.64 6.13 1.60
CA GLY A 53 -16.47 5.21 0.82
C GLY A 53 -16.41 3.78 1.34
N GLU A 54 -15.23 3.29 1.69
CA GLU A 54 -15.05 1.96 2.29
C GLU A 54 -15.76 1.86 3.64
N ASN A 55 -15.55 2.83 4.51
CA ASN A 55 -16.18 2.87 5.83
C ASN A 55 -17.72 2.92 5.73
N LYS A 56 -18.25 3.54 4.69
CA LYS A 56 -19.70 3.67 4.47
C LYS A 56 -20.31 2.44 3.81
N TYR A 57 -19.64 1.85 2.82
CA TYR A 57 -20.26 0.87 1.92
C TYR A 57 -19.70 -0.55 2.03
N ILE A 58 -18.52 -0.73 2.64
CA ILE A 58 -17.87 -2.03 2.76
C ILE A 58 -17.81 -2.50 4.22
N MET A 59 -17.25 -1.67 5.10
CA MET A 59 -17.03 -2.04 6.50
C MET A 59 -18.31 -2.46 7.26
N PRO A 60 -19.47 -1.83 7.07
CA PRO A 60 -20.71 -2.27 7.72
C PRO A 60 -21.14 -3.69 7.33
N TYR A 61 -20.66 -4.19 6.19
CA TYR A 61 -21.00 -5.52 5.67
C TYR A 61 -19.88 -6.56 5.84
N LYS A 62 -18.73 -6.18 6.40
CA LYS A 62 -17.61 -7.09 6.63
C LYS A 62 -18.01 -8.34 7.42
N HIS A 63 -18.88 -8.18 8.42
CA HIS A 63 -19.41 -9.29 9.23
C HIS A 63 -20.16 -10.37 8.42
N ARG A 64 -20.49 -10.11 7.14
CA ARG A 64 -21.15 -11.06 6.23
C ARG A 64 -20.17 -11.90 5.42
N SER A 65 -18.86 -11.68 5.59
CA SER A 65 -17.85 -12.54 4.98
C SER A 65 -17.78 -13.88 5.70
N ASP A 66 -17.60 -14.94 4.94
CA ASP A 66 -17.37 -16.28 5.45
C ASP A 66 -15.88 -16.50 5.73
N TYR A 67 -15.02 -15.77 5.01
CA TYR A 67 -13.56 -15.83 5.11
C TYR A 67 -12.96 -14.43 4.97
N ASP A 68 -12.01 -14.11 5.84
CA ASP A 68 -11.16 -12.94 5.70
C ASP A 68 -9.78 -13.39 5.18
N VAL A 69 -9.34 -12.78 4.08
CA VAL A 69 -8.02 -13.04 3.49
C VAL A 69 -7.15 -11.82 3.72
N ASP A 70 -6.09 -11.99 4.51
CA ASP A 70 -5.06 -10.98 4.65
C ASP A 70 -4.18 -10.98 3.41
N THR A 71 -4.14 -9.85 2.73
CA THR A 71 -3.33 -9.66 1.52
C THR A 71 -1.97 -9.02 1.80
N PHE A 72 -1.61 -8.86 3.08
CA PHE A 72 -0.32 -8.31 3.48
C PHE A 72 0.83 -9.26 3.11
N MET A 73 1.92 -8.70 2.59
CA MET A 73 3.16 -9.42 2.32
C MET A 73 4.30 -8.80 3.12
N ALA A 74 5.03 -9.61 3.89
CA ALA A 74 6.07 -9.13 4.81
C ALA A 74 7.18 -8.31 4.12
N TYR A 75 7.41 -8.52 2.82
CA TYR A 75 8.43 -7.84 2.03
C TYR A 75 7.93 -6.62 1.25
N GLU A 76 6.63 -6.28 1.33
CA GLU A 76 6.08 -5.22 0.46
C GLU A 76 6.69 -3.85 0.72
N LEU A 77 7.05 -3.51 1.96
CA LEU A 77 7.71 -2.24 2.25
C LEU A 77 9.07 -2.14 1.52
N CYS A 78 9.83 -3.22 1.52
CA CYS A 78 11.13 -3.31 0.81
C CYS A 78 10.95 -3.16 -0.71
N ALA A 79 9.89 -3.77 -1.27
CA ALA A 79 9.55 -3.63 -2.67
C ALA A 79 9.11 -2.20 -3.00
N TYR A 80 8.32 -1.56 -2.12
CA TYR A 80 7.87 -0.18 -2.31
C TYR A 80 9.00 0.83 -2.20
N LYS A 81 10.00 0.58 -1.34
CA LYS A 81 11.23 1.37 -1.31
C LYS A 81 11.91 1.39 -2.68
N SER A 82 12.01 0.23 -3.33
CA SER A 82 12.64 0.11 -4.65
C SER A 82 11.86 0.83 -5.76
N VAL A 83 10.53 0.84 -5.67
CA VAL A 83 9.66 1.41 -6.71
C VAL A 83 9.44 2.91 -6.52
N LEU A 84 9.16 3.34 -5.31
CA LEU A 84 8.92 4.76 -4.98
C LEU A 84 10.24 5.53 -4.83
N GLY A 85 11.29 4.84 -4.32
CA GLY A 85 12.56 5.47 -4.04
C GLY A 85 12.38 6.71 -3.17
N ASP A 86 12.95 7.83 -3.64
CA ASP A 86 12.82 9.11 -2.96
C ASP A 86 11.57 9.92 -3.37
N SER A 87 10.76 9.41 -4.30
CA SER A 87 9.59 10.15 -4.80
C SER A 87 8.57 10.47 -3.70
N LEU A 88 8.46 9.62 -2.67
CA LEU A 88 7.56 9.88 -1.55
C LEU A 88 7.99 11.11 -0.73
N LYS A 89 9.26 11.52 -0.80
CA LYS A 89 9.78 12.71 -0.11
C LYS A 89 9.15 14.01 -0.61
N GLU A 90 8.52 14.01 -1.80
CA GLU A 90 7.73 15.16 -2.29
C GLU A 90 6.52 15.48 -1.38
N LEU A 91 6.13 14.52 -0.53
CA LEU A 91 5.04 14.64 0.44
C LEU A 91 5.54 14.89 1.88
N SER A 92 6.81 15.29 2.06
CA SER A 92 7.38 15.54 3.40
C SER A 92 6.75 16.73 4.13
N ASP A 93 5.97 17.55 3.43
CA ASP A 93 5.15 18.62 4.00
C ASP A 93 3.82 18.12 4.60
N VAL A 94 3.51 16.82 4.47
CA VAL A 94 2.29 16.19 4.99
C VAL A 94 2.61 15.49 6.31
N PRO A 95 2.20 16.06 7.47
CA PRO A 95 2.58 15.52 8.78
C PRO A 95 2.09 14.08 9.00
N GLU A 96 0.93 13.71 8.45
CA GLU A 96 0.33 12.39 8.58
C GLU A 96 1.17 11.30 7.92
N LEU A 97 2.01 11.67 6.94
CA LEU A 97 2.89 10.75 6.22
C LEU A 97 4.31 10.69 6.77
N ALA A 98 4.66 11.56 7.73
CA ALA A 98 6.05 11.67 8.21
C ALA A 98 6.62 10.34 8.68
N GLU A 99 5.84 9.57 9.43
CA GLU A 99 6.24 8.25 9.93
C GLU A 99 6.39 7.24 8.78
N THR A 100 5.42 7.17 7.90
CA THR A 100 5.45 6.27 6.73
C THR A 100 6.64 6.56 5.82
N ILE A 101 6.94 7.86 5.58
CA ILE A 101 8.11 8.28 4.80
C ILE A 101 9.40 7.85 5.49
N ARG A 102 9.52 8.07 6.79
CA ARG A 102 10.69 7.67 7.58
C ARG A 102 10.91 6.17 7.52
N LEU A 103 9.88 5.37 7.77
CA LEU A 103 9.98 3.92 7.76
C LEU A 103 10.31 3.37 6.38
N LEU A 104 9.75 3.96 5.33
CA LEU A 104 10.12 3.59 3.96
C LEU A 104 11.56 3.96 3.65
N ASP A 105 12.05 5.07 4.17
CA ASP A 105 13.45 5.50 3.95
C ASP A 105 14.45 4.59 4.65
N GLU A 106 14.10 4.06 5.83
CA GLU A 106 14.90 3.09 6.59
C GLU A 106 14.82 1.67 6.01
N ALA A 107 13.78 1.35 5.23
CA ALA A 107 13.61 0.02 4.64
C ALA A 107 14.76 -0.34 3.70
N VAL A 108 15.17 -1.61 3.72
CA VAL A 108 16.14 -2.15 2.76
C VAL A 108 15.46 -2.35 1.42
N PRO A 109 15.97 -1.77 0.32
CA PRO A 109 15.36 -1.95 -0.99
C PRO A 109 15.47 -3.43 -1.44
N LEU A 110 14.37 -3.97 -1.96
CA LEU A 110 14.31 -5.31 -2.54
C LEU A 110 14.40 -5.20 -4.06
N ASP A 111 15.26 -6.00 -4.69
CA ASP A 111 15.24 -6.14 -6.14
C ASP A 111 13.90 -6.76 -6.57
N THR A 112 13.11 -5.99 -7.32
CA THR A 112 11.78 -6.41 -7.77
C THR A 112 11.81 -7.62 -8.70
N ALA A 113 12.95 -7.93 -9.31
CA ALA A 113 13.13 -9.14 -10.12
C ALA A 113 13.11 -10.44 -9.28
N LEU A 114 13.32 -10.33 -7.96
CA LEU A 114 13.23 -11.46 -7.02
C LEU A 114 11.79 -11.76 -6.58
N ILE A 115 10.83 -10.88 -6.89
CA ILE A 115 9.44 -11.08 -6.53
C ILE A 115 8.79 -12.05 -7.51
N PRO A 116 8.19 -13.16 -7.02
CA PRO A 116 7.49 -14.09 -7.90
C PRO A 116 6.42 -13.40 -8.73
N PRO A 117 6.30 -13.68 -10.03
CA PRO A 117 5.35 -12.99 -10.92
C PRO A 117 3.88 -13.19 -10.53
N GLU A 118 3.57 -14.25 -9.77
CA GLU A 118 2.24 -14.55 -9.24
C GLU A 118 1.94 -13.75 -7.96
N SER A 119 2.92 -13.05 -7.41
CA SER A 119 2.72 -12.28 -6.19
C SER A 119 1.72 -11.14 -6.40
N LEU A 120 0.82 -10.96 -5.42
CA LEU A 120 -0.12 -9.84 -5.41
C LEU A 120 0.58 -8.48 -5.53
N ILE A 121 1.80 -8.35 -5.01
CA ILE A 121 2.57 -7.11 -5.10
C ILE A 121 2.82 -6.70 -6.55
N CYS A 122 2.97 -7.67 -7.44
CA CYS A 122 3.17 -7.44 -8.87
C CYS A 122 2.00 -6.73 -9.55
N GLU A 123 0.77 -6.83 -9.00
CA GLU A 123 -0.38 -6.06 -9.47
C GLU A 123 -0.13 -4.54 -9.32
N PHE A 124 0.53 -4.12 -8.26
CA PHE A 124 0.81 -2.72 -7.99
C PHE A 124 2.06 -2.22 -8.71
N ILE A 125 3.13 -3.03 -8.72
CA ILE A 125 4.42 -2.66 -9.33
C ILE A 125 4.50 -2.97 -10.82
N GLY A 126 3.52 -3.68 -11.39
CA GLY A 126 3.39 -3.91 -12.84
C GLY A 126 4.36 -4.92 -13.44
N SER A 127 4.80 -5.91 -12.66
CA SER A 127 5.68 -7.00 -13.11
C SER A 127 5.00 -8.38 -13.09
N GLY A 128 3.67 -8.44 -12.91
CA GLY A 128 2.92 -9.67 -12.77
C GLY A 128 2.59 -10.37 -14.08
N GLU A 129 2.26 -11.66 -13.99
CA GLU A 129 1.75 -12.46 -15.10
C GLU A 129 0.37 -12.02 -15.59
N PHE A 130 -0.44 -11.49 -14.67
CA PHE A 130 -1.80 -11.08 -14.98
C PHE A 130 -1.80 -9.75 -15.71
N LYS A 131 -2.34 -9.74 -16.93
CA LYS A 131 -2.58 -8.53 -17.73
C LYS A 131 -4.02 -8.08 -17.50
N TYR A 132 -4.19 -6.87 -17.02
CA TYR A 132 -5.47 -6.23 -16.78
C TYR A 132 -5.84 -5.29 -17.92
#